data_f3f07584efe605a93a816a89b447a108
#
_entry.id   f3f07584efe605a93a816a89b447a108
#
_cell.length_a   1.000
_cell.length_b   1.000
_cell.length_c   1.000
_cell.angle_alpha   90.00
_cell.angle_beta   90.00
_cell.angle_gamma   90.00
#
_symmetry.space_group_name_H-M   'P 1'
#
loop_
_entity.id
_entity.type
_entity.pdbx_description
1 polymer ?
#
loop_
_entity_poly.entity_id
_entity_poly.type
_entity_poly.pdbx_seq_one_letter_code
_entity_poly.pdbx_strand_id
1 'polypeptide(L)'
;MGSRREYLRATLGLAITLRSRDSRCCLMKRFAKLFDHNRAWAERVTRDDPAFFQRLVSQQKPDFLWIGCSDSRVPANQIVGLDPGEVFVHRNLANVVDPTDLNCASVIQFAIDHLRVEHVLVVGHYGCGGVKAALNATPLGLADQWLRRVENVKNQHRECLRVLPDAAAQHDRLCELNVIEQVRNLCRSEAMINGWARGQLIMVHGCIYDLRDGLLQDLAVNISAATEAEPSCNAALEKLGCRPSA
;
A
#
# COMPACT_ATOMS: atom_id res chain seq x y z
N MET A 1 -3.01 -62.88 3.96
CA MET A 1 -2.33 -62.02 4.97
C MET A 1 -1.96 -60.71 4.30
N GLY A 2 -2.82 -59.70 4.37
CA GLY A 2 -2.57 -58.34 3.86
C GLY A 2 -1.51 -57.66 4.73
N SER A 3 -0.51 -57.03 4.09
CA SER A 3 0.63 -56.48 4.80
C SER A 3 0.25 -55.24 5.66
N ARG A 4 0.87 -55.13 6.83
CA ARG A 4 0.73 -53.96 7.73
C ARG A 4 0.89 -52.61 7.02
N ARG A 5 1.52 -52.57 5.84
CA ARG A 5 1.68 -51.37 5.01
C ARG A 5 0.41 -50.91 4.27
N GLU A 6 -0.47 -51.84 3.91
CA GLU A 6 -1.76 -51.50 3.26
C GLU A 6 -2.77 -50.92 4.24
N TYR A 7 -2.80 -51.42 5.48
CA TYR A 7 -3.65 -50.91 6.56
C TYR A 7 -3.26 -49.47 6.96
N LEU A 8 -1.96 -49.15 7.01
CA LEU A 8 -1.47 -47.81 7.32
C LEU A 8 -1.76 -46.79 6.20
N ARG A 9 -1.75 -47.23 4.94
CA ARG A 9 -2.09 -46.35 3.81
C ARG A 9 -3.61 -46.05 3.75
N ALA A 10 -4.46 -46.99 4.08
CA ALA A 10 -5.90 -46.83 4.12
C ALA A 10 -6.34 -45.90 5.27
N THR A 11 -5.74 -46.06 6.45
CA THR A 11 -6.03 -45.21 7.61
C THR A 11 -5.50 -43.78 7.47
N LEU A 12 -4.30 -43.60 6.86
CA LEU A 12 -3.76 -42.24 6.58
C LEU A 12 -4.59 -41.54 5.47
N GLY A 13 -4.99 -42.29 4.43
CA GLY A 13 -5.83 -41.74 3.35
C GLY A 13 -7.20 -41.29 3.85
N LEU A 14 -7.85 -42.05 4.77
CA LEU A 14 -9.14 -41.68 5.38
C LEU A 14 -9.00 -40.46 6.31
N ALA A 15 -7.94 -40.39 7.12
CA ALA A 15 -7.70 -39.27 8.02
C ALA A 15 -7.40 -37.97 7.27
N ILE A 16 -6.70 -38.03 6.13
CA ILE A 16 -6.41 -36.87 5.28
C ILE A 16 -7.70 -36.41 4.59
N THR A 17 -8.56 -37.33 4.15
CA THR A 17 -9.84 -36.99 3.47
C THR A 17 -10.87 -36.39 4.45
N LEU A 18 -10.91 -36.86 5.68
CA LEU A 18 -11.81 -36.33 6.71
C LEU A 18 -11.37 -34.94 7.18
N ARG A 19 -10.06 -34.70 7.42
CA ARG A 19 -9.53 -33.37 7.70
C ARG A 19 -9.80 -32.37 6.57
N SER A 20 -9.74 -32.79 5.31
CA SER A 20 -10.00 -31.90 4.16
C SER A 20 -11.48 -31.50 4.03
N ARG A 21 -12.43 -32.39 4.39
CA ARG A 21 -13.88 -32.07 4.36
C ARG A 21 -14.28 -31.11 5.46
N ASP A 22 -13.83 -31.32 6.69
CA ASP A 22 -14.10 -30.40 7.82
C ASP A 22 -13.46 -29.02 7.60
N SER A 23 -12.24 -28.98 7.08
CA SER A 23 -11.55 -27.74 6.74
C SER A 23 -12.26 -26.98 5.63
N ARG A 24 -12.76 -27.64 4.59
CA ARG A 24 -13.58 -27.00 3.53
C ARG A 24 -14.89 -26.47 4.08
N CYS A 25 -15.59 -27.22 4.91
CA CYS A 25 -16.83 -26.77 5.52
C CYS A 25 -16.59 -25.51 6.38
N CYS A 26 -15.50 -25.48 7.16
CA CYS A 26 -15.12 -24.32 7.96
C CYS A 26 -14.76 -23.10 7.08
N LEU A 27 -14.04 -23.30 5.97
CA LEU A 27 -13.71 -22.23 5.02
C LEU A 27 -14.97 -21.66 4.36
N MET A 28 -15.89 -22.52 3.92
CA MET A 28 -17.16 -22.08 3.33
C MET A 28 -18.04 -21.32 4.34
N LYS A 29 -18.08 -21.73 5.60
CA LYS A 29 -18.79 -20.98 6.65
C LYS A 29 -18.20 -19.60 6.90
N ARG A 30 -16.86 -19.45 6.87
CA ARG A 30 -16.19 -18.15 6.98
C ARG A 30 -16.51 -17.25 5.79
N PHE A 31 -16.49 -17.81 4.58
CA PHE A 31 -16.86 -17.09 3.36
C PHE A 31 -18.32 -16.62 3.40
N ALA A 32 -19.26 -17.48 3.80
CA ALA A 32 -20.67 -17.12 3.94
C ALA A 32 -20.89 -15.93 4.90
N LYS A 33 -20.16 -15.87 6.00
CA LYS A 33 -20.22 -14.75 6.95
C LYS A 33 -19.88 -13.39 6.34
N LEU A 34 -19.07 -13.35 5.26
CA LEU A 34 -18.76 -12.08 4.58
C LEU A 34 -20.03 -11.44 4.00
N PHE A 35 -20.93 -12.24 3.45
CA PHE A 35 -22.20 -11.74 2.89
C PHE A 35 -23.16 -11.29 4.00
N ASP A 36 -23.18 -11.99 5.13
CA ASP A 36 -23.98 -11.58 6.29
C ASP A 36 -23.47 -10.25 6.86
N HIS A 37 -22.13 -10.09 7.01
CA HIS A 37 -21.51 -8.83 7.45
C HIS A 37 -21.77 -7.70 6.45
N ASN A 38 -21.66 -7.97 5.14
CA ASN A 38 -21.94 -6.98 4.11
C ASN A 38 -23.40 -6.52 4.14
N ARG A 39 -24.34 -7.45 4.28
CA ARG A 39 -25.77 -7.13 4.41
C ARG A 39 -26.05 -6.26 5.63
N ALA A 40 -25.54 -6.67 6.78
CA ALA A 40 -25.70 -5.91 8.02
C ALA A 40 -25.05 -4.50 7.93
N TRP A 41 -23.91 -4.38 7.26
CA TRP A 41 -23.29 -3.10 6.99
C TRP A 41 -24.14 -2.22 6.08
N ALA A 42 -24.64 -2.78 4.96
CA ALA A 42 -25.48 -2.05 4.01
C ALA A 42 -26.78 -1.57 4.64
N GLU A 43 -27.45 -2.43 5.43
CA GLU A 43 -28.65 -2.09 6.18
C GLU A 43 -28.42 -0.97 7.20
N ARG A 44 -27.29 -1.01 7.92
CA ARG A 44 -26.92 0.05 8.87
C ARG A 44 -26.71 1.37 8.14
N VAL A 45 -25.88 1.38 7.10
CA VAL A 45 -25.57 2.59 6.33
C VAL A 45 -26.84 3.19 5.71
N THR A 46 -27.71 2.36 5.12
CA THR A 46 -28.97 2.83 4.55
C THR A 46 -29.93 3.40 5.60
N ARG A 47 -29.93 2.83 6.82
CA ARG A 47 -30.75 3.35 7.91
C ARG A 47 -30.24 4.72 8.40
N ASP A 48 -28.91 4.86 8.50
CA ASP A 48 -28.27 6.09 9.01
C ASP A 48 -28.30 7.21 7.93
N ASP A 49 -28.21 6.83 6.66
CA ASP A 49 -28.27 7.71 5.49
C ASP A 49 -28.97 7.00 4.31
N PRO A 50 -30.28 7.16 4.12
CA PRO A 50 -31.03 6.51 3.04
C PRO A 50 -30.55 6.84 1.62
N ALA A 51 -29.88 7.95 1.41
CA ALA A 51 -29.40 8.40 0.10
C ALA A 51 -27.94 7.97 -0.20
N PHE A 52 -27.25 7.32 0.76
CA PHE A 52 -25.82 7.00 0.66
C PHE A 52 -25.46 6.28 -0.65
N PHE A 53 -26.05 5.12 -0.90
CA PHE A 53 -25.73 4.34 -2.12
C PHE A 53 -26.17 5.06 -3.39
N GLN A 54 -27.25 5.85 -3.34
CA GLN A 54 -27.74 6.59 -4.48
C GLN A 54 -26.75 7.67 -4.93
N ARG A 55 -26.09 8.35 -3.97
CA ARG A 55 -25.00 9.29 -4.26
C ARG A 55 -23.80 8.58 -4.88
N LEU A 56 -23.41 7.41 -4.37
CA LEU A 56 -22.26 6.65 -4.90
C LEU A 56 -22.50 6.16 -6.35
N VAL A 57 -23.73 5.79 -6.70
CA VAL A 57 -24.08 5.38 -8.08
C VAL A 57 -24.02 6.57 -9.04
N SER A 58 -24.37 7.77 -8.58
CA SER A 58 -24.52 8.93 -9.44
C SER A 58 -23.22 9.61 -9.83
N GLN A 59 -22.14 9.48 -9.01
CA GLN A 59 -20.85 10.10 -9.32
C GLN A 59 -19.67 9.38 -8.67
N GLN A 60 -18.52 9.38 -9.39
CA GLN A 60 -17.21 9.06 -8.87
C GLN A 60 -16.35 10.33 -8.99
N LYS A 61 -16.18 11.04 -7.89
CA LYS A 61 -15.40 12.28 -7.84
C LYS A 61 -14.56 12.33 -6.57
N PRO A 62 -13.54 11.47 -6.46
CA PRO A 62 -12.62 11.49 -5.33
C PRO A 62 -11.69 12.72 -5.41
N ASP A 63 -11.43 13.36 -4.29
CA ASP A 63 -10.43 14.41 -4.20
C ASP A 63 -9.02 13.84 -4.06
N PHE A 64 -8.90 12.60 -3.61
CA PHE A 64 -7.65 11.95 -3.24
C PHE A 64 -7.34 10.72 -4.08
N LEU A 65 -6.07 10.58 -4.51
CA LEU A 65 -5.47 9.30 -4.88
C LEU A 65 -4.56 8.84 -3.73
N TRP A 66 -4.83 7.66 -3.19
CA TRP A 66 -3.99 7.00 -2.19
C TRP A 66 -3.19 5.87 -2.84
N ILE A 67 -1.85 5.93 -2.79
CA ILE A 67 -0.95 4.86 -3.20
C ILE A 67 -0.31 4.28 -1.94
N GLY A 68 -0.73 3.07 -1.54
CA GLY A 68 -0.34 2.49 -0.27
C GLY A 68 0.07 1.02 -0.32
N CYS A 69 0.45 0.49 0.85
CA CYS A 69 0.79 -0.92 0.98
C CYS A 69 -0.44 -1.83 0.95
N SER A 70 -0.28 -3.05 0.41
CA SER A 70 -1.29 -4.12 0.45
C SER A 70 -1.50 -4.70 1.85
N ASP A 71 -0.75 -4.27 2.86
CA ASP A 71 -0.89 -4.75 4.25
C ASP A 71 -2.33 -4.59 4.74
N SER A 72 -2.93 -5.67 5.21
CA SER A 72 -4.34 -5.70 5.61
C SER A 72 -4.67 -4.79 6.81
N ARG A 73 -3.65 -4.34 7.55
CA ARG A 73 -3.77 -3.44 8.70
C ARG A 73 -3.82 -1.96 8.31
N VAL A 74 -3.70 -1.65 7.00
CA VAL A 74 -3.64 -0.27 6.48
C VAL A 74 -4.82 0.00 5.52
N PRO A 75 -6.05 0.09 6.02
CA PRO A 75 -7.24 0.37 5.20
C PRO A 75 -7.38 1.89 4.97
N ALA A 76 -7.12 2.35 3.75
CA ALA A 76 -7.01 3.78 3.40
C ALA A 76 -8.16 4.64 3.94
N ASN A 77 -9.40 4.37 3.53
CA ASN A 77 -10.56 5.18 3.94
C ASN A 77 -10.75 5.25 5.46
N GLN A 78 -10.56 4.10 6.15
CA GLN A 78 -10.77 4.04 7.61
C GLN A 78 -9.74 4.87 8.38
N ILE A 79 -8.48 4.89 7.90
CA ILE A 79 -7.38 5.61 8.55
C ILE A 79 -7.63 7.12 8.53
N VAL A 80 -8.14 7.65 7.40
CA VAL A 80 -8.37 9.08 7.23
C VAL A 80 -9.81 9.52 7.51
N GLY A 81 -10.68 8.58 7.90
CA GLY A 81 -12.07 8.88 8.27
C GLY A 81 -12.94 9.34 7.10
N LEU A 82 -12.60 8.93 5.87
CA LEU A 82 -13.34 9.28 4.65
C LEU A 82 -14.26 8.14 4.22
N ASP A 83 -15.39 8.50 3.64
CA ASP A 83 -16.39 7.56 3.14
C ASP A 83 -15.98 6.90 1.81
N PRO A 84 -16.61 5.77 1.42
CA PRO A 84 -16.51 5.23 0.08
C PRO A 84 -16.84 6.28 -0.99
N GLY A 85 -15.99 6.37 -2.02
CA GLY A 85 -16.14 7.33 -3.11
C GLY A 85 -15.25 8.57 -3.00
N GLU A 86 -14.73 8.88 -1.81
CA GLU A 86 -13.89 10.07 -1.58
C GLU A 86 -12.40 9.83 -1.85
N VAL A 87 -11.95 8.57 -1.82
CA VAL A 87 -10.56 8.19 -2.06
C VAL A 87 -10.47 7.17 -3.18
N PHE A 88 -9.70 7.48 -4.22
CA PHE A 88 -9.30 6.51 -5.24
C PHE A 88 -8.05 5.79 -4.75
N VAL A 89 -8.07 4.45 -4.69
CA VAL A 89 -7.05 3.68 -3.96
C VAL A 89 -6.29 2.75 -4.88
N HIS A 90 -4.96 2.88 -4.90
CA HIS A 90 -4.02 1.88 -5.43
C HIS A 90 -3.23 1.25 -4.31
N ARG A 91 -3.05 -0.08 -4.35
CA ARG A 91 -2.30 -0.81 -3.33
C ARG A 91 -1.43 -1.89 -3.97
N ASN A 92 -0.17 -1.91 -3.54
CA ASN A 92 0.78 -2.95 -3.91
C ASN A 92 1.70 -3.30 -2.73
N LEU A 93 2.59 -4.28 -2.90
CA LEU A 93 3.53 -4.64 -1.84
C LEU A 93 4.54 -3.48 -1.63
N ALA A 94 4.56 -2.93 -0.41
CA ALA A 94 5.44 -1.84 0.02
C ALA A 94 5.23 -0.48 -0.68
N ASN A 95 4.00 -0.13 -1.08
CA ASN A 95 3.62 1.19 -1.64
C ASN A 95 4.56 1.70 -2.75
N VAL A 96 5.04 0.81 -3.60
CA VAL A 96 6.01 1.11 -4.66
C VAL A 96 5.34 1.85 -5.82
N VAL A 97 5.99 2.89 -6.32
CA VAL A 97 5.69 3.56 -7.59
C VAL A 97 6.84 3.27 -8.56
N ASP A 98 6.60 2.37 -9.51
CA ASP A 98 7.59 1.97 -10.50
C ASP A 98 7.18 2.51 -11.88
N PRO A 99 8.03 3.28 -12.57
CA PRO A 99 7.72 3.79 -13.92
C PRO A 99 7.44 2.68 -14.94
N THR A 100 7.90 1.45 -14.71
CA THR A 100 7.69 0.30 -15.59
C THR A 100 6.46 -0.53 -15.23
N ASP A 101 5.81 -0.25 -14.10
CA ASP A 101 4.59 -0.94 -13.69
C ASP A 101 3.36 -0.29 -14.35
N LEU A 102 2.91 -0.91 -15.43
CA LEU A 102 1.73 -0.46 -16.18
C LEU A 102 0.47 -0.38 -15.29
N ASN A 103 0.33 -1.22 -14.27
CA ASN A 103 -0.82 -1.19 -13.37
C ASN A 103 -0.82 0.10 -12.54
N CYS A 104 0.27 0.41 -11.86
CA CYS A 104 0.39 1.66 -11.10
C CYS A 104 0.26 2.89 -12.01
N ALA A 105 0.97 2.89 -13.14
CA ALA A 105 0.94 3.99 -14.11
C ALA A 105 -0.47 4.28 -14.65
N SER A 106 -1.26 3.24 -14.98
CA SER A 106 -2.64 3.40 -15.46
C SER A 106 -3.57 3.98 -14.38
N VAL A 107 -3.40 3.59 -13.12
CA VAL A 107 -4.17 4.15 -12.00
C VAL A 107 -3.83 5.61 -11.79
N ILE A 108 -2.55 5.99 -11.81
CA ILE A 108 -2.10 7.38 -11.71
C ILE A 108 -2.68 8.19 -12.86
N GLN A 109 -2.55 7.73 -14.09
CA GLN A 109 -3.09 8.43 -15.26
C GLN A 109 -4.61 8.61 -15.16
N PHE A 110 -5.34 7.56 -14.80
CA PHE A 110 -6.79 7.65 -14.65
C PHE A 110 -7.20 8.66 -13.59
N ALA A 111 -6.52 8.67 -12.45
CA ALA A 111 -6.77 9.62 -11.37
C ALA A 111 -6.54 11.08 -11.82
N ILE A 112 -5.43 11.34 -12.53
CA ILE A 112 -5.04 12.69 -12.97
C ILE A 112 -5.86 13.15 -14.18
N ASP A 113 -6.00 12.31 -15.21
CA ASP A 113 -6.59 12.74 -16.48
C ASP A 113 -8.13 12.67 -16.49
N HIS A 114 -8.72 11.71 -15.80
CA HIS A 114 -10.16 11.45 -15.83
C HIS A 114 -10.88 11.86 -14.54
N LEU A 115 -10.39 11.44 -13.38
CA LEU A 115 -11.02 11.77 -12.10
C LEU A 115 -10.67 13.19 -11.62
N ARG A 116 -9.55 13.75 -12.11
CA ARG A 116 -9.09 15.11 -11.75
C ARG A 116 -8.86 15.29 -10.26
N VAL A 117 -8.26 14.30 -9.62
CA VAL A 117 -7.92 14.38 -8.20
C VAL A 117 -7.00 15.57 -7.92
N GLU A 118 -7.20 16.21 -6.77
CA GLU A 118 -6.41 17.36 -6.36
C GLU A 118 -5.23 16.96 -5.47
N HIS A 119 -5.32 15.81 -4.80
CA HIS A 119 -4.29 15.31 -3.89
C HIS A 119 -3.85 13.89 -4.24
N VAL A 120 -2.54 13.67 -4.31
CA VAL A 120 -1.95 12.33 -4.47
C VAL A 120 -1.06 12.02 -3.28
N LEU A 121 -1.41 10.98 -2.54
CA LEU A 121 -0.69 10.56 -1.34
C LEU A 121 0.08 9.27 -1.62
N VAL A 122 1.38 9.26 -1.36
CA VAL A 122 2.17 8.03 -1.22
C VAL A 122 2.28 7.71 0.26
N VAL A 123 1.68 6.59 0.66
CA VAL A 123 1.56 6.25 2.08
C VAL A 123 2.25 4.93 2.39
N GLY A 124 3.36 5.04 3.10
CA GLY A 124 4.03 3.91 3.74
C GLY A 124 3.47 3.62 5.12
N HIS A 125 4.00 2.61 5.77
CA HIS A 125 3.67 2.33 7.17
C HIS A 125 4.86 1.68 7.90
N TYR A 126 5.01 1.98 9.17
CA TYR A 126 5.96 1.26 10.01
C TYR A 126 5.56 -0.21 10.15
N GLY A 127 6.52 -1.08 10.36
CA GLY A 127 6.27 -2.51 10.45
C GLY A 127 5.91 -3.18 9.12
N CYS A 128 6.24 -2.58 7.96
CA CYS A 128 5.98 -3.15 6.64
C CYS A 128 6.79 -4.42 6.40
N GLY A 129 6.08 -5.54 6.14
CA GLY A 129 6.71 -6.83 5.88
C GLY A 129 7.56 -6.86 4.62
N GLY A 130 7.14 -6.17 3.56
CA GLY A 130 7.90 -6.05 2.32
C GLY A 130 9.21 -5.27 2.48
N VAL A 131 9.15 -4.13 3.19
CA VAL A 131 10.35 -3.32 3.52
C VAL A 131 11.30 -4.12 4.41
N LYS A 132 10.78 -4.86 5.41
CA LYS A 132 11.60 -5.73 6.26
C LYS A 132 12.30 -6.84 5.49
N ALA A 133 11.60 -7.45 4.53
CA ALA A 133 12.19 -8.49 3.69
C ALA A 133 13.33 -7.93 2.83
N ALA A 134 13.15 -6.76 2.21
CA ALA A 134 14.18 -6.07 1.43
C ALA A 134 15.37 -5.65 2.30
N LEU A 135 15.13 -5.15 3.53
CA LEU A 135 16.18 -4.79 4.47
C LEU A 135 17.08 -5.99 4.79
N ASN A 136 16.48 -7.15 5.08
CA ASN A 136 17.16 -8.35 5.58
C ASN A 136 17.54 -9.33 4.46
N ALA A 137 17.27 -9.02 3.19
CA ALA A 137 17.44 -9.93 2.05
C ALA A 137 16.75 -11.29 2.28
N THR A 138 15.52 -11.27 2.86
CA THR A 138 14.76 -12.50 3.15
C THR A 138 14.13 -13.04 1.88
N PRO A 139 14.39 -14.28 1.46
CA PRO A 139 13.82 -14.85 0.24
C PRO A 139 12.29 -15.00 0.33
N LEU A 140 11.56 -14.43 -0.61
CA LEU A 140 10.10 -14.52 -0.74
C LEU A 140 9.65 -15.05 -2.11
N GLY A 141 10.58 -15.56 -2.92
CA GLY A 141 10.31 -16.09 -4.24
C GLY A 141 9.97 -14.99 -5.25
N LEU A 142 8.79 -15.04 -5.88
CA LEU A 142 8.41 -14.06 -6.91
C LEU A 142 8.40 -12.62 -6.38
N ALA A 143 8.07 -12.43 -5.11
CA ALA A 143 8.04 -11.09 -4.50
C ALA A 143 9.42 -10.41 -4.45
N ASP A 144 10.52 -11.18 -4.50
CA ASP A 144 11.88 -10.63 -4.51
C ASP A 144 12.11 -9.74 -5.73
N GLN A 145 11.58 -10.13 -6.90
CA GLN A 145 11.70 -9.32 -8.12
C GLN A 145 11.01 -7.97 -7.99
N TRP A 146 9.89 -7.91 -7.29
CA TRP A 146 9.17 -6.68 -7.00
C TRP A 146 9.91 -5.84 -5.96
N LEU A 147 10.35 -6.44 -4.88
CA LEU A 147 11.02 -5.77 -3.76
C LEU A 147 12.42 -5.25 -4.07
N ARG A 148 13.02 -5.60 -5.23
CA ARG A 148 14.26 -4.96 -5.70
C ARG A 148 14.17 -3.43 -5.75
N ARG A 149 12.97 -2.87 -5.95
CA ARG A 149 12.74 -1.41 -5.91
C ARG A 149 13.05 -0.86 -4.52
N VAL A 150 12.62 -1.56 -3.48
CA VAL A 150 12.92 -1.20 -2.08
C VAL A 150 14.38 -1.48 -1.73
N GLU A 151 14.96 -2.56 -2.26
CA GLU A 151 16.41 -2.84 -2.11
C GLU A 151 17.27 -1.74 -2.75
N ASN A 152 16.85 -1.19 -3.88
CA ASN A 152 17.52 -0.05 -4.52
C ASN A 152 17.48 1.18 -3.60
N VAL A 153 16.35 1.50 -2.98
CA VAL A 153 16.24 2.57 -1.97
C VAL A 153 17.18 2.31 -0.80
N LYS A 154 17.21 1.09 -0.24
CA LYS A 154 18.14 0.70 0.81
C LYS A 154 19.60 0.92 0.41
N ASN A 155 19.98 0.52 -0.81
CA ASN A 155 21.36 0.65 -1.30
C ASN A 155 21.74 2.12 -1.55
N GLN A 156 20.85 2.93 -2.06
CA GLN A 156 20.99 4.36 -2.28
C GLN A 156 21.24 5.11 -0.96
N HIS A 157 20.54 4.72 0.11
CA HIS A 157 20.63 5.36 1.42
C HIS A 157 21.41 4.55 2.46
N ARG A 158 22.29 3.65 2.00
CA ARG A 158 23.03 2.72 2.88
C ARG A 158 23.76 3.41 4.02
N GLU A 159 24.42 4.54 3.76
CA GLU A 159 25.19 5.25 4.78
C GLU A 159 24.30 5.86 5.87
N CYS A 160 23.11 6.36 5.49
CA CYS A 160 22.11 6.84 6.43
C CYS A 160 21.59 5.71 7.33
N LEU A 161 21.33 4.54 6.75
CA LEU A 161 20.83 3.38 7.51
C LEU A 161 21.90 2.79 8.44
N ARG A 162 23.16 2.78 8.02
CA ARG A 162 24.28 2.16 8.75
C ARG A 162 24.57 2.83 10.10
N VAL A 163 24.30 4.11 10.24
CA VAL A 163 24.57 4.88 11.48
C VAL A 163 23.45 4.75 12.52
N LEU A 164 22.35 4.10 12.19
CA LEU A 164 21.23 3.91 13.11
C LEU A 164 21.52 2.82 14.14
N PRO A 165 20.98 2.95 15.37
CA PRO A 165 21.41 2.16 16.52
C PRO A 165 21.08 0.66 16.42
N ASP A 166 19.99 0.31 15.75
CA ASP A 166 19.51 -1.06 15.69
C ASP A 166 18.66 -1.35 14.44
N ALA A 167 18.31 -2.62 14.26
CA ALA A 167 17.53 -3.09 13.12
C ALA A 167 16.09 -2.54 13.08
N ALA A 168 15.51 -2.19 14.21
CA ALA A 168 14.18 -1.60 14.27
C ALA A 168 14.21 -0.16 13.74
N ALA A 169 15.18 0.64 14.18
CA ALA A 169 15.39 1.99 13.69
C ALA A 169 15.74 2.00 12.18
N GLN A 170 16.56 1.03 11.72
CA GLN A 170 16.86 0.87 10.30
C GLN A 170 15.62 0.53 9.47
N HIS A 171 14.75 -0.34 10.00
CA HIS A 171 13.51 -0.71 9.33
C HIS A 171 12.54 0.47 9.24
N ASP A 172 12.31 1.18 10.35
CA ASP A 172 11.42 2.34 10.38
C ASP A 172 11.94 3.43 9.42
N ARG A 173 13.24 3.73 9.45
CA ARG A 173 13.88 4.67 8.52
C ARG A 173 13.75 4.24 7.07
N LEU A 174 13.92 2.95 6.73
CA LEU A 174 13.75 2.48 5.37
C LEU A 174 12.29 2.60 4.90
N CYS A 175 11.30 2.49 5.79
CA CYS A 175 9.91 2.76 5.45
C CYS A 175 9.71 4.24 5.05
N GLU A 176 10.32 5.19 5.77
CA GLU A 176 10.26 6.62 5.46
C GLU A 176 10.99 6.94 4.15
N LEU A 177 12.21 6.45 3.99
CA LEU A 177 13.00 6.62 2.75
C LEU A 177 12.27 6.06 1.53
N ASN A 178 11.64 4.90 1.68
CA ASN A 178 10.85 4.31 0.61
C ASN A 178 9.70 5.24 0.19
N VAL A 179 8.98 5.85 1.12
CA VAL A 179 7.93 6.83 0.77
C VAL A 179 8.52 7.99 -0.02
N ILE A 180 9.60 8.61 0.43
CA ILE A 180 10.21 9.78 -0.23
C ILE A 180 10.65 9.42 -1.66
N GLU A 181 11.31 8.28 -1.86
CA GLU A 181 11.74 7.86 -3.20
C GLU A 181 10.57 7.48 -4.11
N GLN A 182 9.47 6.92 -3.56
CA GLN A 182 8.27 6.66 -4.35
C GLN A 182 7.53 7.97 -4.71
N VAL A 183 7.54 8.99 -3.86
CA VAL A 183 7.07 10.34 -4.23
C VAL A 183 7.91 10.90 -5.37
N ARG A 184 9.23 10.78 -5.31
CA ARG A 184 10.13 11.20 -6.40
C ARG A 184 9.80 10.51 -7.72
N ASN A 185 9.57 9.19 -7.69
CA ASN A 185 9.18 8.41 -8.87
C ASN A 185 7.81 8.86 -9.41
N LEU A 186 6.83 9.09 -8.51
CA LEU A 186 5.51 9.61 -8.89
C LEU A 186 5.61 10.94 -9.61
N CYS A 187 6.36 11.90 -9.08
CA CYS A 187 6.52 13.23 -9.68
C CYS A 187 7.20 13.19 -11.05
N ARG A 188 8.00 12.17 -11.32
CA ARG A 188 8.64 11.93 -12.63
C ARG A 188 7.74 11.20 -13.62
N SER A 189 6.56 10.73 -13.21
CA SER A 189 5.63 10.04 -14.10
C SER A 189 5.07 11.00 -15.15
N GLU A 190 4.83 10.48 -16.35
CA GLU A 190 4.29 11.27 -17.48
C GLU A 190 2.94 11.91 -17.13
N ALA A 191 2.07 11.18 -16.44
CA ALA A 191 0.76 11.69 -16.05
C ALA A 191 0.86 12.91 -15.13
N MET A 192 1.77 12.88 -14.14
CA MET A 192 2.00 14.02 -13.24
C MET A 192 2.59 15.22 -13.97
N ILE A 193 3.64 15.02 -14.77
CA ILE A 193 4.28 16.07 -15.55
C ILE A 193 3.27 16.75 -16.48
N ASN A 194 2.49 15.96 -17.21
CA ASN A 194 1.47 16.47 -18.13
C ASN A 194 0.30 17.15 -17.38
N GLY A 195 -0.08 16.63 -16.19
CA GLY A 195 -1.09 17.25 -15.33
C GLY A 195 -0.70 18.67 -14.93
N TRP A 196 0.49 18.86 -14.38
CA TRP A 196 1.02 20.16 -13.99
C TRP A 196 1.24 21.08 -15.21
N ALA A 197 1.76 20.56 -16.33
CA ALA A 197 1.96 21.34 -17.55
C ALA A 197 0.66 21.90 -18.14
N ARG A 198 -0.48 21.23 -17.88
CA ARG A 198 -1.82 21.71 -18.25
C ARG A 198 -2.41 22.72 -17.25
N GLY A 199 -1.66 23.08 -16.21
CA GLY A 199 -2.13 23.98 -15.14
C GLY A 199 -3.11 23.30 -14.17
N GLN A 200 -3.17 21.97 -14.10
CA GLN A 200 -3.99 21.27 -13.14
C GLN A 200 -3.40 21.44 -11.73
N LEU A 201 -4.26 21.81 -10.77
CA LEU A 201 -3.86 21.93 -9.38
C LEU A 201 -3.78 20.54 -8.77
N ILE A 202 -2.55 20.05 -8.56
CA ILE A 202 -2.28 18.73 -7.99
C ILE A 202 -1.21 18.90 -6.92
N MET A 203 -1.53 18.45 -5.71
CA MET A 203 -0.59 18.37 -4.59
C MET A 203 -0.18 16.94 -4.36
N VAL A 204 1.12 16.66 -4.30
CA VAL A 204 1.67 15.35 -3.93
C VAL A 204 2.17 15.39 -2.49
N HIS A 205 1.85 14.32 -1.74
CA HIS A 205 2.20 14.20 -0.33
C HIS A 205 2.90 12.88 -0.05
N GLY A 206 3.93 12.91 0.81
CA GLY A 206 4.58 11.73 1.37
C GLY A 206 4.20 11.55 2.83
N CYS A 207 3.51 10.44 3.17
CA CYS A 207 3.04 10.18 4.52
C CYS A 207 3.47 8.79 5.01
N ILE A 208 3.60 8.65 6.33
CA ILE A 208 3.84 7.36 6.98
C ILE A 208 2.79 7.09 8.05
N TYR A 209 2.23 5.88 8.05
CA TYR A 209 1.23 5.44 9.03
C TYR A 209 1.88 4.61 10.11
N ASP A 210 1.64 4.96 11.37
CA ASP A 210 2.13 4.20 12.51
C ASP A 210 1.05 3.23 13.01
N LEU A 211 1.34 1.93 12.89
CA LEU A 211 0.46 0.87 13.40
C LEU A 211 0.37 0.82 14.93
N ARG A 212 1.27 1.50 15.65
CA ARG A 212 1.35 1.49 17.12
C ARG A 212 0.32 2.42 17.76
N ASP A 213 0.03 3.55 17.11
CA ASP A 213 -0.87 4.59 17.63
C ASP A 213 -2.01 4.96 16.66
N GLY A 214 -1.96 4.46 15.42
CA GLY A 214 -2.98 4.73 14.40
C GLY A 214 -2.88 6.12 13.79
N LEU A 215 -1.75 6.81 13.90
CA LEU A 215 -1.57 8.15 13.36
C LEU A 215 -0.90 8.14 11.98
N LEU A 216 -1.42 8.98 11.10
CA LEU A 216 -0.80 9.32 9.82
C LEU A 216 0.11 10.54 10.05
N GLN A 217 1.39 10.40 9.72
CA GLN A 217 2.41 11.45 9.90
C GLN A 217 2.85 11.97 8.54
N ASP A 218 2.94 13.30 8.40
CA ASP A 218 3.48 13.98 7.22
C ASP A 218 5.02 13.94 7.26
N LEU A 219 5.64 13.40 6.22
CA LEU A 219 7.10 13.41 6.05
C LEU A 219 7.62 14.75 5.53
N ALA A 220 6.77 15.77 5.50
CA ALA A 220 7.08 17.10 5.00
C ALA A 220 7.53 17.12 3.52
N VAL A 221 6.96 16.21 2.73
CA VAL A 221 7.10 16.18 1.28
C VAL A 221 5.78 16.63 0.68
N ASN A 222 5.71 17.91 0.32
CA ASN A 222 4.51 18.53 -0.25
C ASN A 222 4.91 19.24 -1.54
N ILE A 223 4.39 18.81 -2.69
CA ILE A 223 4.86 19.18 -4.03
C ILE A 223 3.68 19.61 -4.89
N SER A 224 3.72 20.82 -5.43
CA SER A 224 2.67 21.39 -6.31
C SER A 224 3.11 21.56 -7.75
N ALA A 225 4.39 21.36 -8.07
CA ALA A 225 4.96 21.50 -9.39
C ALA A 225 6.16 20.56 -9.60
N ALA A 226 6.43 20.18 -10.84
CA ALA A 226 7.57 19.31 -11.18
C ALA A 226 8.92 19.87 -10.70
N THR A 227 9.10 21.18 -10.70
CA THR A 227 10.33 21.86 -10.27
C THR A 227 10.57 21.78 -8.77
N GLU A 228 9.55 21.51 -7.97
CA GLU A 228 9.64 21.39 -6.51
C GLU A 228 9.98 19.96 -6.06
N ALA A 229 9.87 18.96 -6.93
CA ALA A 229 9.99 17.54 -6.57
C ALA A 229 11.36 17.22 -5.96
N GLU A 230 12.44 17.57 -6.63
CA GLU A 230 13.79 17.30 -6.13
C GLU A 230 14.13 18.10 -4.87
N PRO A 231 13.91 19.43 -4.81
CA PRO A 231 14.17 20.20 -3.60
C PRO A 231 13.38 19.70 -2.38
N SER A 232 12.09 19.39 -2.54
CA SER A 232 11.24 18.93 -1.43
C SER A 232 11.65 17.56 -0.92
N CYS A 233 11.92 16.59 -1.83
CA CYS A 233 12.43 15.28 -1.44
C CYS A 233 13.79 15.38 -0.72
N ASN A 234 14.70 16.22 -1.22
CA ASN A 234 16.01 16.41 -0.61
C ASN A 234 15.91 17.04 0.79
N ALA A 235 15.05 18.05 0.96
CA ALA A 235 14.79 18.66 2.26
C ALA A 235 14.19 17.67 3.28
N ALA A 236 13.32 16.75 2.83
CA ALA A 236 12.78 15.69 3.67
C ALA A 236 13.88 14.68 4.08
N LEU A 237 14.76 14.29 3.15
CA LEU A 237 15.91 13.44 3.46
C LEU A 237 16.85 14.06 4.48
N GLU A 238 17.14 15.36 4.35
CA GLU A 238 17.98 16.11 5.31
C GLU A 238 17.36 16.13 6.71
N LYS A 239 16.03 16.34 6.82
CA LYS A 239 15.32 16.25 8.11
C LYS A 239 15.42 14.88 8.76
N LEU A 240 15.51 13.82 7.97
CA LEU A 240 15.76 12.46 8.43
C LEU A 240 17.25 12.21 8.77
N GLY A 241 18.13 13.18 8.59
CA GLY A 241 19.58 13.02 8.78
C GLY A 241 20.24 12.22 7.66
N CYS A 242 19.58 12.09 6.49
CA CYS A 242 20.11 11.41 5.32
C CYS A 242 20.57 12.44 4.30
N ARG A 243 21.69 12.16 3.62
CA ARG A 243 22.15 13.02 2.54
C ARG A 243 21.35 12.74 1.28
N PRO A 244 21.01 13.77 0.49
CA PRO A 244 20.48 13.57 -0.85
C PRO A 244 21.46 12.75 -1.69
N SER A 245 20.92 11.93 -2.58
CA SER A 245 21.75 11.22 -3.56
C SER A 245 22.34 12.22 -4.56
N ALA A 246 23.63 12.07 -4.85
CA ALA A 246 24.31 12.89 -5.84
C ALA A 246 23.81 12.59 -7.26
#